data_6b1039bf4c767301031e76b44d4be320
#
_entry.id   6b1039bf4c767301031e76b44d4be320
#
_cell.length_a   1.000
_cell.length_b   1.000
_cell.length_c   1.000
_cell.angle_alpha   90.00
_cell.angle_beta   90.00
_cell.angle_gamma   90.00
#
_symmetry.space_group_name_H-M   'P 1'
#
loop_
_entity.id
_entity.type
_entity.pdbx_description
1 polymer ?
#
loop_
_entity_poly.entity_id
_entity_poly.type
_entity_poly.pdbx_seq_one_letter_code
_entity_poly.pdbx_strand_id
1 'polypeptide(L)'
;MKFYYAPMSCAFATHVVLEDAEAKYEAIKIDLKNGDQNKPEFLKINPKGRVPALVTEKGILTENPAIMYYICQLFPEKKLAPTDPFELAKVQAFNMYLSSTVHVGHAHKHRGHRWTNDESALASLTANVKKNMTDYAEYIENNLISGPWVLGDNYSICDPYLALVTRWFRDDGVDLDPFQKIKDHNIKFHERANVKKVMELHQ
;
A
#
# COMPACT_ATOMS: atom_id res chain seq x y z
N MET A 1 -18.20 6.56 -6.65
CA MET A 1 -17.44 5.28 -6.62
C MET A 1 -17.71 4.57 -5.30
N LYS A 2 -17.50 3.22 -5.21
CA LYS A 2 -17.52 2.48 -3.95
C LYS A 2 -16.15 1.87 -3.71
N PHE A 3 -15.57 2.12 -2.55
CA PHE A 3 -14.24 1.68 -2.19
C PHE A 3 -14.29 0.66 -1.06
N TYR A 4 -13.86 -0.56 -1.35
CA TYR A 4 -13.82 -1.67 -0.40
C TYR A 4 -12.44 -1.77 0.23
N TYR A 5 -12.37 -1.70 1.57
CA TYR A 5 -11.13 -1.71 2.31
C TYR A 5 -11.23 -2.54 3.59
N ALA A 6 -10.09 -2.92 4.13
CA ALA A 6 -10.00 -3.39 5.50
C ALA A 6 -9.06 -2.47 6.29
N PRO A 7 -9.36 -2.21 7.57
CA PRO A 7 -8.51 -1.37 8.40
C PRO A 7 -7.04 -1.80 8.36
N MET A 8 -6.17 -0.81 8.15
CA MET A 8 -4.71 -0.96 8.11
C MET A 8 -4.15 -2.04 7.17
N SER A 9 -4.96 -2.51 6.21
CA SER A 9 -4.49 -3.33 5.08
C SER A 9 -3.80 -2.46 4.03
N CYS A 10 -3.32 -3.09 2.92
CA CYS A 10 -2.76 -2.33 1.79
C CYS A 10 -3.73 -1.31 1.19
N ALA A 11 -5.04 -1.46 1.42
CA ALA A 11 -6.06 -0.50 1.03
C ALA A 11 -5.88 0.90 1.65
N PHE A 12 -5.14 1.02 2.76
CA PHE A 12 -4.83 2.31 3.38
C PHE A 12 -4.19 3.29 2.39
N ALA A 13 -3.23 2.84 1.59
CA ALA A 13 -2.58 3.69 0.61
C ALA A 13 -3.56 4.24 -0.43
N THR A 14 -4.42 3.39 -1.00
CA THR A 14 -5.49 3.83 -1.92
C THR A 14 -6.49 4.76 -1.24
N HIS A 15 -6.83 4.54 0.04
CA HIS A 15 -7.77 5.38 0.77
C HIS A 15 -7.23 6.81 0.92
N VAL A 16 -5.94 6.96 1.26
CA VAL A 16 -5.29 8.28 1.31
C VAL A 16 -5.30 8.96 -0.06
N VAL A 17 -5.02 8.22 -1.14
CA VAL A 17 -5.06 8.78 -2.50
C VAL A 17 -6.47 9.26 -2.88
N LEU A 18 -7.53 8.58 -2.47
CA LEU A 18 -8.92 9.03 -2.68
C LEU A 18 -9.21 10.35 -1.95
N GLU A 19 -8.73 10.49 -0.71
CA GLU A 19 -8.87 11.74 0.05
C GLU A 19 -8.01 12.87 -0.53
N ASP A 20 -6.76 12.58 -0.94
CA ASP A 20 -5.89 13.57 -1.58
C ASP A 20 -6.44 14.05 -2.94
N ALA A 21 -7.16 13.18 -3.65
CA ALA A 21 -7.86 13.52 -4.87
C ALA A 21 -9.20 14.25 -4.63
N GLU A 22 -9.65 14.40 -3.39
CA GLU A 22 -10.99 14.90 -3.03
C GLU A 22 -12.11 14.16 -3.78
N ALA A 23 -11.91 12.88 -4.01
CA ALA A 23 -12.82 12.04 -4.77
C ALA A 23 -14.13 11.83 -4.02
N LYS A 24 -15.26 11.73 -4.75
CA LYS A 24 -16.55 11.33 -4.18
C LYS A 24 -16.67 9.81 -4.21
N TYR A 25 -16.68 9.19 -3.04
CA TYR A 25 -16.80 7.74 -2.89
C TYR A 25 -17.54 7.36 -1.61
N GLU A 26 -18.04 6.15 -1.56
CA GLU A 26 -18.55 5.46 -0.38
C GLU A 26 -17.49 4.45 0.09
N ALA A 27 -17.04 4.56 1.33
CA ALA A 27 -16.09 3.62 1.92
C ALA A 27 -16.83 2.44 2.56
N ILE A 28 -16.53 1.21 2.13
CA ILE A 28 -17.15 -0.03 2.61
C ILE A 28 -16.10 -0.88 3.30
N LYS A 29 -16.25 -1.03 4.62
CA LYS A 29 -15.35 -1.80 5.47
C LYS A 29 -15.58 -3.31 5.29
N ILE A 30 -14.51 -4.06 5.09
CA ILE A 30 -14.48 -5.54 5.04
C ILE A 30 -13.78 -6.04 6.29
N ASP A 31 -14.47 -6.87 7.07
CA ASP A 31 -13.87 -7.51 8.25
C ASP A 31 -13.15 -8.79 7.85
N LEU A 32 -11.81 -8.67 7.71
CA LEU A 32 -10.96 -9.81 7.35
C LEU A 32 -10.91 -10.88 8.45
N LYS A 33 -11.08 -10.49 9.72
CA LYS A 33 -11.08 -11.45 10.84
C LYS A 33 -12.33 -12.33 10.82
N ASN A 34 -13.46 -11.73 10.42
CA ASN A 34 -14.73 -12.43 10.27
C ASN A 34 -14.89 -13.15 8.93
N GLY A 35 -13.87 -13.07 8.06
CA GLY A 35 -13.87 -13.75 6.77
C GLY A 35 -14.75 -13.09 5.69
N ASP A 36 -15.15 -11.83 5.85
CA ASP A 36 -16.05 -11.13 4.91
C ASP A 36 -15.54 -11.14 3.49
N GLN A 37 -14.20 -11.15 3.30
CA GLN A 37 -13.58 -11.22 1.97
C GLN A 37 -13.88 -12.54 1.22
N ASN A 38 -14.33 -13.56 1.91
CA ASN A 38 -14.66 -14.88 1.35
C ASN A 38 -16.18 -15.08 1.17
N LYS A 39 -17.00 -14.11 1.58
CA LYS A 39 -18.45 -14.20 1.43
C LYS A 39 -18.85 -13.99 -0.04
N PRO A 40 -19.93 -14.67 -0.50
CA PRO A 40 -20.37 -14.57 -1.90
C PRO A 40 -20.61 -13.15 -2.37
N GLU A 41 -21.07 -12.25 -1.49
CA GLU A 41 -21.35 -10.85 -1.80
C GLU A 41 -20.06 -10.11 -2.19
N PHE A 42 -18.97 -10.31 -1.45
CA PHE A 42 -17.70 -9.68 -1.77
C PHE A 42 -16.97 -10.39 -2.92
N LEU A 43 -17.08 -11.71 -3.03
CA LEU A 43 -16.48 -12.47 -4.14
C LEU A 43 -17.06 -12.08 -5.51
N LYS A 44 -18.30 -11.58 -5.57
CA LYS A 44 -18.88 -10.96 -6.80
C LYS A 44 -18.17 -9.66 -7.17
N ILE A 45 -17.62 -8.92 -6.18
CA ILE A 45 -16.85 -7.69 -6.39
C ILE A 45 -15.39 -8.02 -6.71
N ASN A 46 -14.76 -8.89 -5.92
CA ASN A 46 -13.38 -9.31 -6.14
C ASN A 46 -13.25 -10.83 -5.92
N PRO A 47 -13.25 -11.64 -6.98
CA PRO A 47 -13.12 -13.10 -6.88
C PRO A 47 -11.81 -13.57 -6.22
N LYS A 48 -10.80 -12.70 -6.11
CA LYS A 48 -9.54 -12.99 -5.40
C LYS A 48 -9.69 -12.98 -3.88
N GLY A 49 -10.85 -12.54 -3.32
CA GLY A 49 -11.06 -12.41 -1.89
C GLY A 49 -10.07 -11.44 -1.22
N ARG A 50 -9.75 -10.32 -1.86
CA ARG A 50 -8.74 -9.35 -1.38
C ARG A 50 -9.24 -7.92 -1.50
N VAL A 51 -8.74 -7.08 -0.59
CA VAL A 51 -8.87 -5.62 -0.67
C VAL A 51 -7.53 -5.00 -1.11
N PRO A 52 -7.55 -3.81 -1.74
CA PRO A 52 -8.71 -2.99 -2.09
C PRO A 52 -9.47 -3.50 -3.32
N ALA A 53 -10.71 -3.01 -3.45
CA ALA A 53 -11.45 -3.02 -4.70
C ALA A 53 -12.17 -1.68 -4.86
N LEU A 54 -12.19 -1.14 -6.06
CA LEU A 54 -12.87 0.11 -6.40
C LEU A 54 -13.94 -0.17 -7.48
N VAL A 55 -15.20 0.01 -7.12
CA VAL A 55 -16.33 -0.07 -8.04
C VAL A 55 -16.60 1.32 -8.62
N THR A 56 -16.60 1.41 -9.94
CA THR A 56 -16.86 2.62 -10.72
C THR A 56 -18.02 2.38 -11.67
N GLU A 57 -18.50 3.42 -12.34
CA GLU A 57 -19.51 3.30 -13.40
C GLU A 57 -19.00 2.49 -14.61
N LYS A 58 -17.66 2.44 -14.81
CA LYS A 58 -17.03 1.72 -15.92
C LYS A 58 -16.72 0.26 -15.59
N GLY A 59 -16.82 -0.14 -14.32
CA GLY A 59 -16.51 -1.48 -13.85
C GLY A 59 -15.71 -1.49 -12.56
N ILE A 60 -15.12 -2.64 -12.23
CA ILE A 60 -14.42 -2.89 -10.98
C ILE A 60 -12.91 -2.94 -11.23
N LEU A 61 -12.17 -2.20 -10.42
CA LEU A 61 -10.71 -2.22 -10.39
C LEU A 61 -10.21 -2.86 -9.10
N THR A 62 -9.14 -3.61 -9.20
CA THR A 62 -8.42 -4.22 -8.09
C THR A 62 -6.92 -3.95 -8.25
N GLU A 63 -6.12 -4.32 -7.25
CA GLU A 63 -4.68 -4.05 -7.13
C GLU A 63 -4.38 -2.57 -6.79
N ASN A 64 -3.69 -2.40 -5.67
CA ASN A 64 -3.41 -1.09 -5.09
C ASN A 64 -2.74 -0.12 -6.08
N PRO A 65 -1.64 -0.50 -6.78
CA PRO A 65 -0.99 0.41 -7.74
C PRO A 65 -1.90 0.80 -8.90
N ALA A 66 -2.72 -0.13 -9.41
CA ALA A 66 -3.61 0.13 -10.54
C ALA A 66 -4.72 1.10 -10.16
N ILE A 67 -5.32 0.92 -8.96
CA ILE A 67 -6.39 1.80 -8.48
C ILE A 67 -5.83 3.21 -8.21
N MET A 68 -4.68 3.32 -7.54
CA MET A 68 -4.05 4.62 -7.27
C MET A 68 -3.72 5.37 -8.57
N TYR A 69 -3.16 4.67 -9.56
CA TYR A 69 -2.89 5.25 -10.87
C TYR A 69 -4.18 5.72 -11.57
N TYR A 70 -5.24 4.90 -11.55
CA TYR A 70 -6.53 5.29 -12.12
C TYR A 70 -7.11 6.55 -11.48
N ILE A 71 -7.01 6.69 -10.16
CA ILE A 71 -7.45 7.90 -9.45
C ILE A 71 -6.66 9.12 -9.93
N CYS A 72 -5.33 9.01 -10.09
CA CYS A 72 -4.51 10.11 -10.63
C CYS A 72 -4.95 10.54 -12.04
N GLN A 73 -5.37 9.60 -12.88
CA GLN A 73 -5.87 9.92 -14.22
C GLN A 73 -7.26 10.57 -14.23
N LEU A 74 -8.07 10.30 -13.19
CA LEU A 74 -9.37 10.95 -13.04
C LEU A 74 -9.28 12.38 -12.50
N PHE A 75 -8.22 12.68 -11.72
CA PHE A 75 -8.02 13.97 -11.04
C PHE A 75 -6.62 14.54 -11.35
N PRO A 76 -6.30 14.82 -12.62
CA PRO A 76 -4.96 15.27 -13.03
C PRO A 76 -4.56 16.62 -12.41
N GLU A 77 -5.54 17.47 -12.08
CA GLU A 77 -5.33 18.77 -11.43
C GLU A 77 -4.77 18.63 -10.00
N LYS A 78 -4.92 17.47 -9.36
CA LYS A 78 -4.36 17.19 -8.02
C LYS A 78 -2.87 16.88 -8.05
N LYS A 79 -2.29 16.65 -9.24
CA LYS A 79 -0.85 16.42 -9.46
C LYS A 79 -0.24 15.32 -8.58
N LEU A 80 -1.02 14.25 -8.33
CA LEU A 80 -0.59 13.11 -7.49
C LEU A 80 0.38 12.15 -8.20
N ALA A 81 0.65 12.38 -9.48
CA ALA A 81 1.66 11.68 -10.27
C ALA A 81 2.23 12.64 -11.33
N PRO A 82 3.48 12.45 -11.77
CA PRO A 82 4.06 13.22 -12.86
C PRO A 82 3.35 12.94 -14.18
N THR A 83 3.38 13.93 -15.08
CA THR A 83 2.83 13.82 -16.45
C THR A 83 3.85 13.36 -17.47
N ASP A 84 5.15 13.53 -17.18
CA ASP A 84 6.21 12.99 -18.03
C ASP A 84 6.17 11.46 -18.03
N PRO A 85 6.17 10.79 -19.18
CA PRO A 85 6.04 9.34 -19.26
C PRO A 85 7.15 8.55 -18.55
N PHE A 86 8.38 9.07 -18.56
CA PHE A 86 9.50 8.39 -17.90
C PHE A 86 9.43 8.52 -16.38
N GLU A 87 9.13 9.71 -15.87
CA GLU A 87 8.93 9.95 -14.45
C GLU A 87 7.69 9.17 -13.93
N LEU A 88 6.64 9.09 -14.73
CA LEU A 88 5.48 8.25 -14.43
C LEU A 88 5.84 6.75 -14.37
N ALA A 89 6.71 6.28 -15.28
CA ALA A 89 7.20 4.90 -15.23
C ALA A 89 8.00 4.62 -13.96
N LYS A 90 8.78 5.59 -13.44
CA LYS A 90 9.44 5.45 -12.12
C LYS A 90 8.44 5.30 -10.98
N VAL A 91 7.36 6.08 -10.98
CA VAL A 91 6.25 5.92 -10.01
C VAL A 91 5.68 4.51 -10.06
N GLN A 92 5.42 4.00 -11.27
CA GLN A 92 4.90 2.65 -11.43
C GLN A 92 5.92 1.60 -10.96
N ALA A 93 7.20 1.75 -11.32
CA ALA A 93 8.26 0.84 -10.89
C ALA A 93 8.37 0.79 -9.36
N PHE A 94 8.31 1.94 -8.67
CA PHE A 94 8.31 2.00 -7.22
C PHE A 94 7.09 1.26 -6.62
N ASN A 95 5.87 1.60 -7.04
CA ASN A 95 4.66 0.99 -6.52
C ASN A 95 4.57 -0.51 -6.83
N MET A 96 5.06 -0.93 -8.00
CA MET A 96 5.15 -2.34 -8.36
C MET A 96 6.18 -3.08 -7.50
N TYR A 97 7.34 -2.49 -7.20
CA TYR A 97 8.31 -3.06 -6.28
C TYR A 97 7.69 -3.28 -4.89
N LEU A 98 6.96 -2.30 -4.36
CA LEU A 98 6.27 -2.45 -3.08
C LEU A 98 5.22 -3.57 -3.12
N SER A 99 4.45 -3.70 -4.21
CA SER A 99 3.36 -4.68 -4.29
C SER A 99 3.83 -6.11 -4.60
N SER A 100 4.83 -6.27 -5.46
CA SER A 100 5.28 -7.58 -5.95
C SER A 100 6.45 -8.18 -5.16
N THR A 101 7.18 -7.35 -4.42
CA THR A 101 8.35 -7.79 -3.65
C THR A 101 8.15 -7.57 -2.16
N VAL A 102 8.01 -6.31 -1.72
CA VAL A 102 7.97 -5.98 -0.28
C VAL A 102 6.71 -6.54 0.38
N HIS A 103 5.54 -6.35 -0.22
CA HIS A 103 4.28 -6.90 0.30
C HIS A 103 4.27 -8.43 0.32
N VAL A 104 4.91 -9.08 -0.66
CA VAL A 104 5.05 -10.55 -0.68
C VAL A 104 5.94 -11.00 0.48
N GLY A 105 7.07 -10.35 0.70
CA GLY A 105 7.95 -10.63 1.84
C GLY A 105 7.24 -10.48 3.18
N HIS A 106 6.51 -9.38 3.39
CA HIS A 106 5.65 -9.18 4.57
C HIS A 106 4.60 -10.29 4.71
N ALA A 107 3.98 -10.72 3.60
CA ALA A 107 2.93 -11.73 3.63
C ALA A 107 3.43 -13.11 4.08
N HIS A 108 4.70 -13.43 3.94
CA HIS A 108 5.28 -14.69 4.41
C HIS A 108 5.13 -14.89 5.93
N LYS A 109 5.04 -13.82 6.72
CA LYS A 109 4.87 -13.90 8.18
C LYS A 109 3.59 -14.60 8.61
N HIS A 110 2.45 -14.22 7.99
CA HIS A 110 1.13 -14.68 8.44
C HIS A 110 0.32 -15.37 7.33
N ARG A 111 0.83 -15.41 6.11
CA ARG A 111 0.12 -15.90 4.94
C ARG A 111 0.95 -16.89 4.11
N GLY A 112 1.99 -17.46 4.71
CA GLY A 112 2.87 -18.46 4.08
C GLY A 112 2.11 -19.65 3.48
N HIS A 113 0.94 -20.00 4.07
CA HIS A 113 0.02 -21.02 3.55
C HIS A 113 -0.44 -20.80 2.10
N ARG A 114 -0.23 -19.61 1.53
CA ARG A 114 -0.49 -19.32 0.11
C ARG A 114 0.55 -19.93 -0.83
N TRP A 115 1.71 -20.31 -0.30
CA TRP A 115 2.85 -20.84 -1.07
C TRP A 115 3.17 -22.29 -0.72
N THR A 116 2.88 -22.71 0.53
CA THR A 116 3.17 -24.07 0.99
C THR A 116 2.24 -24.48 2.12
N ASN A 117 2.02 -25.80 2.26
CA ASN A 117 1.36 -26.40 3.43
C ASN A 117 2.36 -27.19 4.30
N ASP A 118 3.66 -27.20 3.95
CA ASP A 118 4.71 -27.84 4.74
C ASP A 118 5.07 -26.96 5.94
N GLU A 119 4.96 -27.51 7.15
CA GLU A 119 5.18 -26.76 8.40
C GLU A 119 6.61 -26.26 8.54
N SER A 120 7.60 -27.03 8.10
CA SER A 120 9.00 -26.64 8.14
C SER A 120 9.30 -25.50 7.19
N ALA A 121 8.70 -25.52 6.00
CA ALA A 121 8.78 -24.44 5.03
C ALA A 121 8.05 -23.17 5.52
N LEU A 122 6.89 -23.31 6.18
CA LEU A 122 6.18 -22.18 6.80
C LEU A 122 7.03 -21.52 7.89
N ALA A 123 7.66 -22.32 8.76
CA ALA A 123 8.57 -21.81 9.78
C ALA A 123 9.78 -21.08 9.17
N SER A 124 10.35 -21.63 8.11
CA SER A 124 11.48 -21.02 7.37
C SER A 124 11.07 -19.71 6.71
N LEU A 125 9.91 -19.66 6.04
CA LEU A 125 9.38 -18.41 5.46
C LEU A 125 9.25 -17.32 6.52
N THR A 126 8.63 -17.66 7.66
CA THR A 126 8.42 -16.72 8.78
C THR A 126 9.73 -16.22 9.37
N ALA A 127 10.69 -17.12 9.59
CA ALA A 127 12.01 -16.79 10.15
C ALA A 127 12.82 -15.81 9.28
N ASN A 128 12.65 -15.87 7.96
CA ASN A 128 13.35 -15.00 7.02
C ASN A 128 12.70 -13.61 6.84
N VAL A 129 11.48 -13.38 7.34
CA VAL A 129 10.75 -12.12 7.12
C VAL A 129 11.55 -10.93 7.58
N LYS A 130 12.03 -10.92 8.83
CA LYS A 130 12.79 -9.78 9.38
C LYS A 130 13.99 -9.42 8.51
N LYS A 131 14.78 -10.43 8.12
CA LYS A 131 15.94 -10.22 7.25
C LYS A 131 15.54 -9.61 5.90
N ASN A 132 14.59 -10.24 5.21
CA ASN A 132 14.15 -9.77 3.89
C ASN A 132 13.59 -8.34 3.96
N MET A 133 12.77 -8.05 4.97
CA MET A 133 12.19 -6.72 5.15
C MET A 133 13.26 -5.67 5.50
N THR A 134 14.33 -6.05 6.21
CA THR A 134 15.50 -5.17 6.45
C THR A 134 16.24 -4.87 5.15
N ASP A 135 16.51 -5.90 4.34
CA ASP A 135 17.17 -5.72 3.03
C ASP A 135 16.34 -4.81 2.11
N TYR A 136 15.00 -4.92 2.15
CA TYR A 136 14.11 -4.05 1.36
C TYR A 136 14.10 -2.60 1.89
N ALA A 137 14.12 -2.41 3.21
CA ALA A 137 14.21 -1.07 3.81
C ALA A 137 15.54 -0.40 3.43
N GLU A 138 16.65 -1.13 3.50
CA GLU A 138 17.96 -0.64 3.08
C GLU A 138 17.99 -0.25 1.60
N TYR A 139 17.41 -1.08 0.72
CA TYR A 139 17.33 -0.78 -0.70
C TYR A 139 16.50 0.49 -0.97
N ILE A 140 15.36 0.64 -0.31
CA ILE A 140 14.48 1.82 -0.43
C ILE A 140 15.21 3.08 0.07
N GLU A 141 15.83 3.02 1.26
CA GLU A 141 16.59 4.12 1.86
C GLU A 141 17.68 4.65 0.93
N ASN A 142 18.45 3.71 0.36
CA ASN A 142 19.67 4.08 -0.39
C ASN A 142 19.39 4.44 -1.86
N ASN A 143 18.30 3.93 -2.47
CA ASN A 143 18.13 3.98 -3.91
C ASN A 143 16.81 4.61 -4.38
N LEU A 144 15.75 4.65 -3.55
CA LEU A 144 14.42 4.95 -4.04
C LEU A 144 13.82 6.23 -3.46
N ILE A 145 14.36 6.79 -2.38
CA ILE A 145 13.90 8.06 -1.79
C ILE A 145 14.86 9.18 -2.20
N SER A 146 14.33 10.14 -2.96
CA SER A 146 15.15 11.24 -3.52
C SER A 146 15.13 12.52 -2.68
N GLY A 147 14.21 12.64 -1.72
CA GLY A 147 14.07 13.85 -0.90
C GLY A 147 13.08 13.64 0.25
N PRO A 148 12.37 14.70 0.69
CA PRO A 148 11.37 14.58 1.75
C PRO A 148 10.16 13.70 1.35
N TRP A 149 9.96 13.48 0.05
CA TRP A 149 9.02 12.53 -0.54
C TRP A 149 9.79 11.55 -1.45
N VAL A 150 9.13 10.50 -1.86
CA VAL A 150 9.77 9.49 -2.73
C VAL A 150 10.35 10.12 -3.99
N LEU A 151 9.63 11.05 -4.62
CA LEU A 151 10.05 11.77 -5.83
C LEU A 151 10.71 13.12 -5.54
N GLY A 152 11.47 13.25 -4.48
CA GLY A 152 12.13 14.50 -4.10
C GLY A 152 11.17 15.46 -3.40
N ASP A 153 10.99 16.68 -3.96
CA ASP A 153 10.12 17.70 -3.35
C ASP A 153 8.62 17.48 -3.63
N ASN A 154 8.27 16.60 -4.55
CA ASN A 154 6.91 16.40 -4.99
C ASN A 154 6.27 15.16 -4.33
N TYR A 155 5.22 15.40 -3.56
CA TYR A 155 4.34 14.34 -3.05
C TYR A 155 3.62 13.63 -4.20
N SER A 156 3.45 12.30 -4.07
CA SER A 156 2.84 11.47 -5.10
C SER A 156 2.14 10.25 -4.52
N ILE A 157 1.55 9.43 -5.39
CA ILE A 157 0.96 8.12 -4.98
C ILE A 157 1.98 7.10 -4.48
N CYS A 158 3.28 7.38 -4.56
CA CYS A 158 4.31 6.54 -3.94
C CYS A 158 4.30 6.67 -2.42
N ASP A 159 4.03 7.86 -1.91
CA ASP A 159 4.22 8.23 -0.52
C ASP A 159 3.23 7.52 0.44
N PRO A 160 1.92 7.42 0.15
CA PRO A 160 1.00 6.64 0.98
C PRO A 160 1.36 5.16 1.04
N TYR A 161 1.91 4.61 -0.05
CA TYR A 161 2.29 3.21 -0.07
C TYR A 161 3.59 2.97 0.71
N LEU A 162 4.58 3.87 0.60
CA LEU A 162 5.79 3.80 1.43
C LEU A 162 5.46 3.91 2.92
N ALA A 163 4.60 4.85 3.30
CA ALA A 163 4.21 5.02 4.71
C ALA A 163 3.55 3.76 5.30
N LEU A 164 2.69 3.11 4.53
CA LEU A 164 2.11 1.82 4.91
C LEU A 164 3.19 0.74 5.06
N VAL A 165 4.11 0.65 4.09
CA VAL A 165 5.24 -0.32 4.11
C VAL A 165 6.16 -0.04 5.30
N THR A 166 6.40 1.23 5.65
CA THR A 166 7.17 1.60 6.84
C THR A 166 6.55 1.05 8.12
N ARG A 167 5.22 1.02 8.21
CA ARG A 167 4.53 0.32 9.31
C ARG A 167 4.82 -1.17 9.29
N TRP A 168 4.73 -1.83 8.14
CA TRP A 168 5.04 -3.26 8.03
C TRP A 168 6.48 -3.58 8.42
N PHE A 169 7.44 -2.71 8.09
CA PHE A 169 8.82 -2.86 8.58
C PHE A 169 8.87 -2.95 10.10
N ARG A 170 8.18 -2.06 10.82
CA ARG A 170 8.10 -2.11 12.30
C ARG A 170 7.40 -3.38 12.79
N ASP A 171 6.26 -3.73 12.20
CA ASP A 171 5.48 -4.91 12.57
C ASP A 171 6.28 -6.22 12.34
N ASP A 172 7.22 -6.23 11.39
CA ASP A 172 8.09 -7.35 11.05
C ASP A 172 9.42 -7.33 11.82
N GLY A 173 9.62 -6.35 12.70
CA GLY A 173 10.76 -6.27 13.61
C GLY A 173 12.02 -5.68 12.99
N VAL A 174 11.89 -4.91 11.90
CA VAL A 174 13.01 -4.14 11.31
C VAL A 174 13.36 -3.01 12.27
N ASP A 175 14.63 -2.86 12.56
CA ASP A 175 15.17 -1.67 13.22
C ASP A 175 15.23 -0.53 12.20
N LEU A 176 14.48 0.53 12.44
CA LEU A 176 14.42 1.69 11.54
C LEU A 176 15.44 2.78 11.90
N ASP A 177 16.20 2.64 12.98
CA ASP A 177 17.16 3.67 13.38
C ASP A 177 18.19 4.03 12.31
N PRO A 178 18.71 3.06 11.52
CA PRO A 178 19.64 3.36 10.43
C PRO A 178 19.01 4.05 9.21
N PHE A 179 17.66 4.04 9.07
CA PHE A 179 16.95 4.47 7.85
C PHE A 179 16.34 5.87 8.04
N GLN A 180 17.18 6.91 7.95
CA GLN A 180 16.78 8.28 8.29
C GLN A 180 15.75 8.85 7.31
N LYS A 181 15.90 8.64 5.99
CA LYS A 181 14.95 9.14 4.99
C LYS A 181 13.57 8.50 5.16
N ILE A 182 13.52 7.19 5.43
CA ILE A 182 12.25 6.48 5.70
C ILE A 182 11.57 7.05 6.95
N LYS A 183 12.33 7.33 8.02
CA LYS A 183 11.78 7.92 9.25
C LYS A 183 11.23 9.34 9.01
N ASP A 184 12.03 10.20 8.37
CA ASP A 184 11.64 11.58 8.10
C ASP A 184 10.42 11.65 7.18
N HIS A 185 10.41 10.83 6.11
CA HIS A 185 9.25 10.66 5.25
C HIS A 185 8.00 10.26 6.04
N ASN A 186 8.12 9.26 6.90
CA ASN A 186 6.98 8.74 7.67
C ASN A 186 6.44 9.77 8.67
N ILE A 187 7.30 10.57 9.31
CA ILE A 187 6.89 11.67 10.19
C ILE A 187 6.11 12.69 9.38
N LYS A 188 6.70 13.21 8.32
CA LYS A 188 6.10 14.22 7.45
C LYS A 188 4.77 13.75 6.83
N PHE A 189 4.69 12.47 6.44
CA PHE A 189 3.47 11.89 5.89
C PHE A 189 2.31 11.95 6.88
N HIS A 190 2.53 11.58 8.15
CA HIS A 190 1.49 11.56 9.18
C HIS A 190 1.06 12.96 9.67
N GLU A 191 1.79 14.01 9.33
CA GLU A 191 1.37 15.40 9.62
C GLU A 191 0.23 15.87 8.70
N ARG A 192 0.04 15.25 7.54
CA ARG A 192 -0.97 15.63 6.55
C ARG A 192 -2.40 15.42 7.08
N ALA A 193 -3.27 16.41 6.86
CA ALA A 193 -4.65 16.40 7.35
C ALA A 193 -5.46 15.20 6.79
N ASN A 194 -5.32 14.91 5.48
CA ASN A 194 -6.01 13.78 4.84
C ASN A 194 -5.55 12.42 5.41
N VAL A 195 -4.27 12.30 5.77
CA VAL A 195 -3.74 11.08 6.40
C VAL A 195 -4.36 10.88 7.78
N LYS A 196 -4.45 11.94 8.59
CA LYS A 196 -5.09 11.90 9.93
C LYS A 196 -6.55 11.47 9.82
N LYS A 197 -7.30 12.05 8.87
CA LYS A 197 -8.69 11.66 8.58
C LYS A 197 -8.81 10.18 8.22
N VAL A 198 -7.96 9.67 7.33
CA VAL A 198 -7.99 8.27 6.94
C VAL A 198 -7.58 7.34 8.09
N MET A 199 -6.62 7.75 8.93
CA MET A 199 -6.24 6.99 10.12
C MET A 199 -7.41 6.77 11.08
N GLU A 200 -8.29 7.77 11.27
CA GLU A 200 -9.52 7.64 12.08
C GLU A 200 -10.49 6.60 11.49
N LEU A 201 -10.63 6.56 10.16
CA LEU A 201 -11.48 5.59 9.47
C LEU A 201 -10.93 4.15 9.52
N HIS A 202 -9.64 4.01 9.83
CA HIS A 202 -8.94 2.72 9.89
C HIS A 202 -8.75 2.16 11.31
N GLN A 203 -9.35 2.79 12.29
CA GLN A 203 -9.40 2.32 13.69
C GLN A 203 -10.37 1.16 13.94
#